data_cd2038ef296803d292e185cf48c55ec9
#
_entry.id   cd2038ef296803d292e185cf48c55ec9
#
_cell.length_a   1.000
_cell.length_b   1.000
_cell.length_c   1.000
_cell.angle_alpha   90.00
_cell.angle_beta   90.00
_cell.angle_gamma   90.00
#
_symmetry.space_group_name_H-M   'P 1'
#
loop_
_entity.id
_entity.type
_entity.pdbx_description
1 polymer ?
#
loop_
_entity_poly.entity_id
_entity_poly.type
_entity_poly.pdbx_seq_one_letter_code
_entity_poly.pdbx_strand_id
1 'polypeptide(L)'
;RLKLASSNEVARQSGWWNDPSFSWDIEQVLQENTVNMSGSLGFTIPVTGLPALEKKVAEQYKEADFWTLRQAELDFLSSLDQAWSKLAVTQRRKTVIRERLNAIRRENGMIEQLIGAGEVDFSSRQVASQRMNDAIRELQTVTETELEQKMELVKLMGLHPSAVRKLGFLTKQNFQLPA
;
A
#
# COMPACT_ATOMS: atom_id res chain seq x y z
N ARG A 1 -12.04 -0.86 -7.26
CA ARG A 1 -12.87 -1.65 -8.19
C ARG A 1 -14.35 -1.62 -7.83
N LEU A 2 -14.74 -1.75 -6.56
CA LEU A 2 -16.14 -1.65 -6.12
C LEU A 2 -16.78 -0.30 -6.47
N LYS A 3 -16.05 0.80 -6.29
CA LYS A 3 -16.51 2.15 -6.63
C LYS A 3 -16.79 2.30 -8.13
N LEU A 4 -15.95 1.74 -8.98
CA LEU A 4 -16.15 1.76 -10.43
C LEU A 4 -17.35 0.90 -10.85
N ALA A 5 -17.62 -0.21 -10.18
CA ALA A 5 -18.80 -1.03 -10.41
C ALA A 5 -20.07 -0.27 -10.04
N SER A 6 -20.09 0.44 -8.90
CA SER A 6 -21.22 1.28 -8.49
C SER A 6 -21.46 2.44 -9.45
N SER A 7 -20.41 3.12 -9.94
CA SER A 7 -20.53 4.19 -10.94
C SER A 7 -21.08 3.69 -12.26
N ASN A 8 -20.74 2.46 -12.68
CA ASN A 8 -21.30 1.82 -13.86
C ASN A 8 -22.80 1.57 -13.72
N GLU A 9 -23.25 1.08 -12.56
CA GLU A 9 -24.69 0.86 -12.31
C GLU A 9 -25.46 2.19 -12.26
N VAL A 10 -24.92 3.20 -11.60
CA VAL A 10 -25.50 4.55 -11.59
C VAL A 10 -25.61 5.11 -13.00
N ALA A 11 -24.58 4.96 -13.85
CA ALA A 11 -24.60 5.42 -15.23
C ALA A 11 -25.62 4.64 -16.10
N ARG A 12 -25.88 3.37 -15.80
CA ARG A 12 -26.90 2.57 -16.49
C ARG A 12 -28.31 2.94 -16.07
N GLN A 13 -28.53 3.30 -14.82
CA GLN A 13 -29.83 3.68 -14.26
C GLN A 13 -30.15 5.16 -14.48
N SER A 14 -29.14 6.01 -14.70
CA SER A 14 -29.34 7.43 -14.97
C SER A 14 -30.06 7.62 -16.29
N GLY A 15 -31.08 8.48 -16.25
CA GLY A 15 -31.94 8.76 -17.43
C GLY A 15 -33.12 7.79 -17.60
N TRP A 16 -33.33 6.87 -16.66
CA TRP A 16 -34.58 6.11 -16.61
C TRP A 16 -35.70 6.96 -16.01
N TRP A 17 -36.90 6.69 -16.42
CA TRP A 17 -38.09 7.33 -15.82
C TRP A 17 -38.21 6.88 -14.38
N ASN A 18 -38.62 7.79 -13.50
CA ASN A 18 -38.97 7.41 -12.13
C ASN A 18 -40.07 6.36 -12.18
N ASP A 19 -39.95 5.33 -11.33
CA ASP A 19 -40.94 4.27 -11.26
C ASP A 19 -42.32 4.87 -10.98
N PRO A 20 -43.37 4.37 -11.66
CA PRO A 20 -44.73 4.80 -11.37
C PRO A 20 -45.06 4.49 -9.90
N SER A 21 -45.54 5.49 -9.18
CA SER A 21 -46.02 5.30 -7.81
C SER A 21 -47.48 4.88 -7.82
N PHE A 22 -47.77 3.78 -7.16
CA PHE A 22 -49.12 3.33 -6.92
C PHE A 22 -49.39 3.42 -5.41
N SER A 23 -50.42 4.17 -5.02
CA SER A 23 -50.88 4.20 -3.65
C SER A 23 -52.33 3.81 -3.59
N TRP A 24 -52.64 2.98 -2.61
CA TRP A 24 -53.97 2.50 -2.33
C TRP A 24 -54.30 2.86 -0.88
N ASP A 25 -55.38 3.61 -0.67
CA ASP A 25 -55.84 4.04 0.64
C ASP A 25 -57.26 3.53 0.90
N ILE A 26 -57.50 2.93 2.08
CA ILE A 26 -58.82 2.45 2.51
C ILE A 26 -59.11 3.12 3.84
N GLU A 27 -60.08 4.01 3.82
CA GLU A 27 -60.54 4.71 5.01
C GLU A 27 -61.94 4.23 5.40
N GLN A 28 -62.07 3.69 6.61
CA GLN A 28 -63.38 3.30 7.19
C GLN A 28 -63.90 4.42 8.07
N VAL A 29 -64.95 5.08 7.67
CA VAL A 29 -65.60 6.11 8.43
C VAL A 29 -66.60 5.46 9.39
N LEU A 30 -66.20 5.33 10.67
CA LEU A 30 -66.98 4.61 11.73
C LEU A 30 -68.35 5.23 12.04
N GLN A 31 -68.56 6.52 11.74
CA GLN A 31 -69.83 7.20 12.01
C GLN A 31 -70.91 6.92 10.98
N GLU A 32 -70.57 6.60 9.76
CA GLU A 32 -71.52 6.39 8.66
C GLU A 32 -71.54 4.97 8.10
N ASN A 33 -70.77 4.07 8.70
CA ASN A 33 -70.58 2.68 8.22
C ASN A 33 -70.25 2.59 6.71
N THR A 34 -69.53 3.60 6.20
CA THR A 34 -69.13 3.69 4.81
C THR A 34 -67.61 3.43 4.69
N VAL A 35 -67.21 2.69 3.66
CA VAL A 35 -65.81 2.42 3.36
C VAL A 35 -65.44 3.24 2.12
N ASN A 36 -64.56 4.19 2.31
CA ASN A 36 -63.99 4.96 1.18
C ASN A 36 -62.71 4.28 0.68
N MET A 37 -62.70 3.92 -0.60
CA MET A 37 -61.52 3.38 -1.26
C MET A 37 -61.00 4.41 -2.23
N SER A 38 -59.76 4.83 -2.06
CA SER A 38 -59.08 5.69 -3.03
C SER A 38 -57.82 5.03 -3.54
N GLY A 39 -57.63 5.05 -4.86
CA GLY A 39 -56.42 4.59 -5.50
C GLY A 39 -55.81 5.74 -6.30
N SER A 40 -54.52 6.02 -6.16
CA SER A 40 -53.83 6.99 -7.00
C SER A 40 -52.64 6.37 -7.73
N LEU A 41 -52.53 6.74 -8.98
CA LEU A 41 -51.42 6.31 -9.85
C LEU A 41 -50.66 7.58 -10.27
N GLY A 42 -49.44 7.71 -9.77
CA GLY A 42 -48.58 8.86 -10.08
C GLY A 42 -47.54 8.51 -11.15
N PHE A 43 -47.50 9.29 -12.23
CA PHE A 43 -46.47 9.25 -13.25
C PHE A 43 -45.70 10.56 -13.26
N THR A 44 -44.37 10.47 -13.20
CA THR A 44 -43.53 11.64 -13.40
C THR A 44 -43.01 11.66 -14.84
N ILE A 45 -43.55 12.49 -15.69
CA ILE A 45 -43.10 12.65 -17.07
C ILE A 45 -42.03 13.75 -17.09
N PRO A 46 -40.76 13.47 -17.35
CA PRO A 46 -39.72 14.47 -17.42
C PRO A 46 -39.84 15.26 -18.74
N VAL A 47 -40.51 16.40 -18.67
CA VAL A 47 -40.74 17.29 -19.85
C VAL A 47 -39.50 18.13 -20.17
N THR A 48 -38.54 18.21 -19.24
CA THR A 48 -37.29 18.94 -19.40
C THR A 48 -36.17 17.95 -19.70
N GLY A 49 -35.24 18.23 -20.59
CA GLY A 49 -34.13 17.37 -20.95
C GLY A 49 -33.20 16.90 -19.76
N LEU A 50 -33.73 16.99 -18.53
CA LEU A 50 -33.06 16.63 -17.29
C LEU A 50 -32.48 15.17 -17.31
N PRO A 51 -33.20 14.14 -17.73
CA PRO A 51 -32.65 12.77 -17.78
C PRO A 51 -31.47 12.65 -18.72
N ALA A 52 -31.46 13.39 -19.83
CA ALA A 52 -30.34 13.38 -20.77
C ALA A 52 -29.09 14.07 -20.18
N LEU A 53 -29.29 15.10 -19.37
CA LEU A 53 -28.20 15.78 -18.64
C LEU A 53 -27.67 14.89 -17.51
N GLU A 54 -28.55 14.28 -16.74
CA GLU A 54 -28.18 13.34 -15.67
C GLU A 54 -27.35 12.16 -16.22
N LYS A 55 -27.75 11.62 -17.38
CA LYS A 55 -26.98 10.57 -18.03
C LYS A 55 -25.59 11.04 -18.44
N LYS A 56 -25.46 12.24 -19.04
CA LYS A 56 -24.16 12.81 -19.39
C LYS A 56 -23.27 13.03 -18.16
N VAL A 57 -23.85 13.54 -17.08
CA VAL A 57 -23.13 13.75 -15.82
C VAL A 57 -22.67 12.41 -15.23
N ALA A 58 -23.53 11.40 -15.24
CA ALA A 58 -23.17 10.06 -14.75
C ALA A 58 -22.07 9.40 -15.61
N GLU A 59 -22.07 9.60 -16.92
CA GLU A 59 -21.00 9.13 -17.82
C GLU A 59 -19.67 9.83 -17.53
N GLN A 60 -19.69 11.15 -17.26
CA GLN A 60 -18.49 11.91 -16.86
C GLN A 60 -17.95 11.46 -15.50
N TYR A 61 -18.81 11.21 -14.52
CA TYR A 61 -18.38 10.65 -13.22
C TYR A 61 -17.75 9.24 -13.37
N LYS A 62 -18.34 8.41 -14.22
CA LYS A 62 -17.76 7.09 -14.53
C LYS A 62 -16.36 7.22 -15.12
N GLU A 63 -16.16 8.15 -16.06
CA GLU A 63 -14.85 8.40 -16.65
C GLU A 63 -13.85 8.95 -15.62
N ALA A 64 -14.27 9.90 -14.79
CA ALA A 64 -13.45 10.41 -13.69
C ALA A 64 -13.06 9.34 -12.68
N ASP A 65 -13.97 8.46 -12.30
CA ASP A 65 -13.71 7.33 -11.41
C ASP A 65 -12.75 6.31 -12.04
N PHE A 66 -12.84 6.09 -13.36
CA PHE A 66 -11.89 5.26 -14.09
C PHE A 66 -10.46 5.83 -14.01
N TRP A 67 -10.30 7.13 -14.28
CA TRP A 67 -8.99 7.78 -14.21
C TRP A 67 -8.45 7.83 -12.78
N THR A 68 -9.33 8.05 -11.80
CA THR A 68 -8.96 7.99 -10.37
C THR A 68 -8.45 6.61 -9.97
N LEU A 69 -9.11 5.55 -10.41
CA LEU A 69 -8.65 4.18 -10.17
C LEU A 69 -7.29 3.93 -10.84
N ARG A 70 -7.15 4.38 -12.10
CA ARG A 70 -5.88 4.22 -12.83
C ARG A 70 -4.73 4.94 -12.16
N GLN A 71 -4.98 6.16 -11.66
CA GLN A 71 -3.98 6.90 -10.89
C GLN A 71 -3.60 6.14 -9.61
N ALA A 72 -4.58 5.65 -8.86
CA ALA A 72 -4.31 4.89 -7.63
C ALA A 72 -3.51 3.59 -7.89
N GLU A 73 -3.74 2.92 -9.03
CA GLU A 73 -2.95 1.77 -9.45
C GLU A 73 -1.48 2.15 -9.73
N LEU A 74 -1.25 3.27 -10.43
CA LEU A 74 0.10 3.77 -10.71
C LEU A 74 0.83 4.21 -9.44
N ASP A 75 0.15 4.91 -8.55
CA ASP A 75 0.70 5.34 -7.27
C ASP A 75 1.08 4.13 -6.39
N PHE A 76 0.25 3.10 -6.40
CA PHE A 76 0.55 1.84 -5.71
C PHE A 76 1.80 1.15 -6.29
N LEU A 77 1.88 1.02 -7.61
CA LEU A 77 3.05 0.43 -8.27
C LEU A 77 4.32 1.23 -7.98
N SER A 78 4.25 2.56 -8.04
CA SER A 78 5.37 3.45 -7.71
C SER A 78 5.81 3.28 -6.26
N SER A 79 4.87 3.21 -5.32
CA SER A 79 5.16 3.00 -3.90
C SER A 79 5.82 1.64 -3.65
N LEU A 80 5.36 0.61 -4.35
CA LEU A 80 5.93 -0.75 -4.27
C LEU A 80 7.37 -0.77 -4.81
N ASP A 81 7.61 -0.14 -5.96
CA ASP A 81 8.95 -0.05 -6.58
C ASP A 81 9.92 0.72 -5.67
N GLN A 82 9.49 1.84 -5.10
CA GLN A 82 10.28 2.60 -4.14
C GLN A 82 10.63 1.80 -2.88
N ALA A 83 9.67 1.09 -2.31
CA ALA A 83 9.90 0.25 -1.13
C ALA A 83 10.87 -0.89 -1.44
N TRP A 84 10.74 -1.52 -2.61
CA TRP A 84 11.63 -2.55 -3.09
C TRP A 84 13.07 -2.03 -3.31
N SER A 85 13.20 -0.89 -3.96
CA SER A 85 14.49 -0.25 -4.22
C SER A 85 15.22 0.13 -2.93
N LYS A 86 14.50 0.70 -1.94
CA LYS A 86 15.04 0.99 -0.60
C LYS A 86 15.58 -0.28 0.06
N LEU A 87 14.81 -1.36 0.04
CA LEU A 87 15.22 -2.64 0.61
C LEU A 87 16.49 -3.19 -0.06
N ALA A 88 16.56 -3.12 -1.40
CA ALA A 88 17.72 -3.57 -2.16
C ALA A 88 18.99 -2.80 -1.80
N VAL A 89 18.90 -1.47 -1.70
CA VAL A 89 20.02 -0.61 -1.27
C VAL A 89 20.46 -0.95 0.15
N THR A 90 19.54 -1.14 1.08
CA THR A 90 19.84 -1.50 2.48
C THR A 90 20.53 -2.87 2.56
N GLN A 91 20.11 -3.84 1.79
CA GLN A 91 20.75 -5.15 1.73
C GLN A 91 22.18 -5.06 1.17
N ARG A 92 22.40 -4.25 0.14
CA ARG A 92 23.74 -3.99 -0.39
C ARG A 92 24.63 -3.34 0.67
N ARG A 93 24.12 -2.31 1.34
CA ARG A 93 24.81 -1.64 2.44
C ARG A 93 25.19 -2.64 3.55
N LYS A 94 24.27 -3.50 3.95
CA LYS A 94 24.53 -4.55 4.94
C LYS A 94 25.66 -5.48 4.54
N THR A 95 25.75 -5.86 3.27
CA THR A 95 26.84 -6.70 2.74
C THR A 95 28.18 -5.98 2.89
N VAL A 96 28.26 -4.71 2.48
CA VAL A 96 29.48 -3.90 2.59
C VAL A 96 29.93 -3.74 4.05
N ILE A 97 29.00 -3.48 4.97
CA ILE A 97 29.30 -3.36 6.40
C ILE A 97 29.82 -4.68 6.96
N ARG A 98 29.27 -5.84 6.55
CA ARG A 98 29.77 -7.15 6.94
C ARG A 98 31.20 -7.41 6.46
N GLU A 99 31.50 -7.05 5.23
CA GLU A 99 32.85 -7.16 4.64
C GLU A 99 33.82 -6.27 5.41
N ARG A 100 33.43 -5.02 5.71
CA ARG A 100 34.21 -4.09 6.54
C ARG A 100 34.45 -4.67 7.94
N LEU A 101 33.43 -5.20 8.60
CA LEU A 101 33.58 -5.81 9.92
C LEU A 101 34.57 -7.00 9.88
N ASN A 102 34.53 -7.82 8.84
CA ASN A 102 35.48 -8.91 8.66
C ASN A 102 36.91 -8.40 8.44
N ALA A 103 37.11 -7.28 7.73
CA ALA A 103 38.42 -6.64 7.57
C ALA A 103 38.95 -6.10 8.92
N ILE A 104 38.10 -5.39 9.68
CA ILE A 104 38.45 -4.90 11.02
C ILE A 104 38.84 -6.04 11.97
N ARG A 105 38.13 -7.18 11.91
CA ARG A 105 38.47 -8.35 12.72
C ARG A 105 39.87 -8.90 12.40
N ARG A 106 40.22 -8.95 11.11
CA ARG A 106 41.57 -9.37 10.69
C ARG A 106 42.64 -8.37 11.15
N GLU A 107 42.37 -7.07 10.99
CA GLU A 107 43.25 -6.00 11.47
C GLU A 107 43.48 -6.11 12.98
N ASN A 108 42.43 -6.31 13.78
CA ASN A 108 42.54 -6.51 15.22
C ASN A 108 43.40 -7.72 15.58
N GLY A 109 43.26 -8.83 14.83
CA GLY A 109 44.09 -10.01 15.02
C GLY A 109 45.59 -9.74 14.77
N MET A 110 45.91 -8.91 13.77
CA MET A 110 47.29 -8.48 13.49
C MET A 110 47.81 -7.56 14.62
N ILE A 111 47.02 -6.62 15.06
CA ILE A 111 47.38 -5.68 16.15
C ILE A 111 47.68 -6.48 17.45
N GLU A 112 46.89 -7.50 17.78
CA GLU A 112 47.16 -8.35 18.95
C GLU A 112 48.49 -9.11 18.82
N GLN A 113 48.84 -9.57 17.63
CA GLN A 113 50.13 -10.24 17.38
C GLN A 113 51.30 -9.25 17.54
N LEU A 114 51.17 -8.03 17.01
CA LEU A 114 52.20 -6.96 17.13
C LEU A 114 52.38 -6.49 18.57
N ILE A 115 51.29 -6.39 19.33
CA ILE A 115 51.41 -6.08 20.81
C ILE A 115 52.13 -7.19 21.52
N GLY A 116 51.85 -8.47 21.19
CA GLY A 116 52.54 -9.61 21.77
C GLY A 116 54.04 -9.66 21.42
N ALA A 117 54.43 -9.10 20.27
CA ALA A 117 55.84 -8.93 19.87
C ALA A 117 56.51 -7.67 20.48
N GLY A 118 55.74 -6.79 21.15
CA GLY A 118 56.28 -5.55 21.72
C GLY A 118 56.49 -4.42 20.67
N GLU A 119 55.95 -4.58 19.45
CA GLU A 119 56.15 -3.62 18.35
C GLU A 119 55.14 -2.48 18.34
N VAL A 120 53.97 -2.65 19.00
CA VAL A 120 52.86 -1.69 19.02
C VAL A 120 52.35 -1.48 20.44
N ASP A 121 52.01 -0.23 20.76
CA ASP A 121 51.52 0.15 22.09
C ASP A 121 50.09 -0.33 22.35
N PHE A 122 49.78 -0.57 23.63
CA PHE A 122 48.46 -1.03 24.10
C PHE A 122 47.32 -0.07 23.75
N SER A 123 47.59 1.22 23.56
CA SER A 123 46.60 2.20 23.07
C SER A 123 46.00 1.85 21.72
N SER A 124 46.76 1.22 20.85
CA SER A 124 46.31 0.75 19.51
C SER A 124 45.20 -0.30 19.62
N ARG A 125 45.25 -1.16 20.66
CA ARG A 125 44.19 -2.12 20.98
C ARG A 125 42.86 -1.44 21.29
N GLN A 126 42.92 -0.35 22.06
CA GLN A 126 41.70 0.38 22.45
C GLN A 126 41.03 1.00 21.23
N VAL A 127 41.82 1.65 20.35
CA VAL A 127 41.31 2.23 19.10
C VAL A 127 40.71 1.15 18.19
N ALA A 128 41.38 0.02 18.04
CA ALA A 128 40.90 -1.11 17.25
C ALA A 128 39.59 -1.70 17.77
N SER A 129 39.46 -1.83 19.10
CA SER A 129 38.23 -2.28 19.77
C SER A 129 37.07 -1.30 19.59
N GLN A 130 37.34 0.02 19.64
CA GLN A 130 36.30 1.02 19.36
C GLN A 130 35.80 0.93 17.94
N ARG A 131 36.68 0.83 16.94
CA ARG A 131 36.29 0.66 15.51
C ARG A 131 35.46 -0.59 15.31
N MET A 132 35.78 -1.68 15.98
CA MET A 132 35.01 -2.92 15.90
C MET A 132 33.60 -2.75 16.51
N ASN A 133 33.49 -2.11 17.66
CA ASN A 133 32.22 -1.85 18.31
C ASN A 133 31.33 -0.91 17.46
N ASP A 134 31.90 0.10 16.83
CA ASP A 134 31.17 1.01 15.93
C ASP A 134 30.65 0.27 14.70
N ALA A 135 31.47 -0.60 14.10
CA ALA A 135 31.04 -1.41 12.97
C ALA A 135 29.93 -2.44 13.34
N ILE A 136 29.97 -2.99 14.57
CA ILE A 136 28.92 -3.87 15.08
C ILE A 136 27.61 -3.08 15.25
N ARG A 137 27.65 -1.89 15.86
CA ARG A 137 26.48 -1.03 16.02
C ARG A 137 25.90 -0.64 14.67
N GLU A 138 26.74 -0.24 13.72
CA GLU A 138 26.29 0.08 12.35
C GLU A 138 25.60 -1.13 11.70
N LEU A 139 26.13 -2.34 11.87
CA LEU A 139 25.50 -3.56 11.35
C LEU A 139 24.14 -3.85 12.00
N GLN A 140 24.02 -3.61 13.31
CA GLN A 140 22.74 -3.74 14.02
C GLN A 140 21.70 -2.77 13.47
N THR A 141 22.02 -1.48 13.38
CA THR A 141 21.11 -0.44 12.85
C THR A 141 20.64 -0.77 11.42
N VAL A 142 21.56 -1.18 10.54
CA VAL A 142 21.18 -1.55 9.17
C VAL A 142 20.33 -2.83 9.13
N THR A 143 20.54 -3.74 10.09
CA THR A 143 19.70 -4.96 10.17
C THR A 143 18.29 -4.64 10.65
N GLU A 144 18.13 -3.71 11.59
CA GLU A 144 16.84 -3.20 12.06
C GLU A 144 16.11 -2.48 10.91
N THR A 145 16.79 -1.56 10.21
CA THR A 145 16.24 -0.87 9.05
C THR A 145 15.80 -1.85 7.94
N GLU A 146 16.58 -2.90 7.69
CA GLU A 146 16.18 -3.96 6.73
C GLU A 146 14.89 -4.65 7.15
N LEU A 147 14.74 -4.94 8.44
CA LEU A 147 13.52 -5.58 8.97
C LEU A 147 12.31 -4.65 8.83
N GLU A 148 12.46 -3.39 9.18
CA GLU A 148 11.40 -2.38 9.04
C GLU A 148 10.94 -2.25 7.58
N GLN A 149 11.88 -2.16 6.64
CA GLN A 149 11.56 -2.06 5.20
C GLN A 149 10.89 -3.33 4.67
N LYS A 150 11.27 -4.51 5.16
CA LYS A 150 10.58 -5.77 4.85
C LYS A 150 9.15 -5.77 5.37
N MET A 151 8.92 -5.27 6.58
CA MET A 151 7.58 -5.15 7.15
C MET A 151 6.72 -4.15 6.36
N GLU A 152 7.29 -3.02 5.96
CA GLU A 152 6.61 -2.04 5.11
C GLU A 152 6.20 -2.65 3.76
N LEU A 153 7.10 -3.38 3.12
CA LEU A 153 6.82 -4.06 1.85
C LEU A 153 5.70 -5.11 2.00
N VAL A 154 5.73 -5.92 3.06
CA VAL A 154 4.67 -6.90 3.37
C VAL A 154 3.33 -6.22 3.58
N LYS A 155 3.32 -5.09 4.30
CA LYS A 155 2.12 -4.28 4.53
C LYS A 155 1.55 -3.71 3.23
N LEU A 156 2.41 -3.15 2.36
CA LEU A 156 2.00 -2.65 1.04
C LEU A 156 1.40 -3.75 0.18
N MET A 157 1.97 -4.95 0.20
CA MET A 157 1.44 -6.10 -0.54
C MET A 157 0.17 -6.71 0.08
N GLY A 158 -0.29 -6.23 1.23
CA GLY A 158 -1.44 -6.79 1.94
C GLY A 158 -1.21 -8.21 2.46
N LEU A 159 0.05 -8.62 2.64
CA LEU A 159 0.40 -9.95 3.12
C LEU A 159 0.45 -10.01 4.65
N HIS A 160 0.27 -11.21 5.21
CA HIS A 160 0.40 -11.41 6.64
C HIS A 160 1.86 -11.21 7.11
N PRO A 161 2.11 -10.63 8.29
CA PRO A 161 3.47 -10.35 8.81
C PRO A 161 4.43 -11.55 8.82
N SER A 162 3.92 -12.79 8.93
CA SER A 162 4.74 -14.00 8.83
C SER A 162 5.45 -14.17 7.48
N ALA A 163 4.97 -13.51 6.42
CA ALA A 163 5.58 -13.52 5.09
C ALA A 163 6.95 -12.80 5.04
N VAL A 164 7.27 -11.96 6.03
CA VAL A 164 8.58 -11.27 6.16
C VAL A 164 9.76 -12.26 6.10
N ARG A 165 9.61 -13.44 6.72
CA ARG A 165 10.64 -14.48 6.70
C ARG A 165 10.87 -15.05 5.29
N LYS A 166 9.82 -15.18 4.47
CA LYS A 166 9.88 -15.71 3.10
C LYS A 166 10.49 -14.72 2.11
N LEU A 167 10.30 -13.40 2.31
CA LEU A 167 10.89 -12.37 1.46
C LEU A 167 12.43 -12.38 1.43
N GLY A 168 13.08 -12.87 2.45
CA GLY A 168 14.53 -12.98 2.50
C GLY A 168 15.13 -13.93 1.44
N PHE A 169 14.34 -14.84 0.90
CA PHE A 169 14.78 -15.80 -0.13
C PHE A 169 14.60 -15.23 -1.56
N LEU A 170 13.60 -14.39 -1.79
CA LEU A 170 13.29 -13.86 -3.12
C LEU A 170 14.28 -12.79 -3.59
N THR A 171 14.88 -12.04 -2.68
CA THR A 171 15.83 -10.96 -3.00
C THR A 171 17.20 -11.45 -3.45
N LYS A 172 17.56 -12.71 -3.17
CA LYS A 172 18.86 -13.26 -3.59
C LYS A 172 18.92 -13.70 -5.06
N GLN A 173 17.77 -13.98 -5.69
CA GLN A 173 17.74 -14.61 -7.02
C GLN A 173 17.53 -13.63 -8.20
N ASN A 174 17.02 -12.42 -7.99
CA ASN A 174 16.51 -11.60 -9.11
C ASN A 174 17.17 -10.23 -9.31
N PHE A 175 18.32 -9.94 -8.70
CA PHE A 175 19.01 -8.69 -8.95
C PHE A 175 20.18 -8.89 -9.95
N GLN A 176 19.84 -9.22 -11.19
CA GLN A 176 20.68 -8.86 -12.33
C GLN A 176 20.15 -7.49 -12.83
N LEU A 177 20.91 -6.43 -12.56
CA LEU A 177 20.70 -5.15 -13.24
C LEU A 177 20.82 -5.40 -14.75
N PRO A 178 19.84 -4.95 -15.55
CA PRO A 178 20.04 -4.89 -17.00
C PRO A 178 21.26 -4.01 -17.28
N ALA A 179 22.12 -4.52 -18.13
CA ALA A 179 23.32 -3.84 -18.60
C ALA A 179 22.96 -2.58 -19.41
#